data_ff0df8d0498124b31e907b62a06651eb
#
_entry.id   ff0df8d0498124b31e907b62a06651eb
#
_cell.length_a   1.000
_cell.length_b   1.000
_cell.length_c   1.000
_cell.angle_alpha   90.00
_cell.angle_beta   90.00
_cell.angle_gamma   90.00
#
_symmetry.space_group_name_H-M   'P 1'
#
loop_
_entity.id
_entity.type
_entity.pdbx_description
1 polymer ?
#
loop_
_entity_poly.entity_id
_entity_poly.type
_entity_poly.pdbx_seq_one_letter_code
_entity_poly.pdbx_strand_id
1 'polypeptide(L)'
;HRYDFEQIKTIPQNWRRELLNLVLGSHDPKLQIEVNKWRPVQVFNLSITPPHIIEETHERMNKNYHPDGGTWNRNMMPRTIMIFVNNEKDLSPKEQSIAAKEEAKAALNTYWSALEGTIDPSKVERATDNAVIGNVQEVAEQIIQRFNENDKLMCWFDFFNHDSERVQRNMKAFMNEVVPIVNGEE
;
A
#
# COMPACT_ATOMS: atom_id res chain seq x y z
N HIS A 1 -23.96 11.46 -13.32
CA HIS A 1 -23.39 10.11 -13.44
C HIS A 1 -22.89 9.87 -14.86
N ARG A 2 -21.76 9.14 -14.99
CA ARG A 2 -21.13 8.88 -16.28
C ARG A 2 -21.78 7.70 -17.01
N TYR A 3 -22.45 6.84 -16.25
CA TYR A 3 -23.10 5.62 -16.73
C TYR A 3 -24.43 5.41 -15.99
N ASP A 4 -25.44 4.97 -16.71
CA ASP A 4 -26.73 4.54 -16.19
C ASP A 4 -26.94 3.07 -16.57
N PHE A 5 -27.11 2.21 -15.55
CA PHE A 5 -27.24 0.77 -15.75
C PHE A 5 -28.60 0.29 -15.28
N GLU A 6 -29.37 -0.30 -16.16
CA GLU A 6 -30.64 -0.97 -15.80
C GLU A 6 -30.38 -2.28 -15.05
N GLN A 7 -29.32 -2.99 -15.42
CA GLN A 7 -28.89 -4.25 -14.77
C GLN A 7 -27.39 -4.38 -14.72
N ILE A 8 -26.89 -4.92 -13.59
CA ILE A 8 -25.49 -5.30 -13.41
C ILE A 8 -25.42 -6.80 -13.12
N LYS A 9 -24.58 -7.52 -13.87
CA LYS A 9 -24.32 -8.94 -13.66
C LYS A 9 -22.87 -9.18 -13.26
N THR A 10 -22.67 -10.10 -12.30
CA THR A 10 -21.35 -10.61 -11.99
C THR A 10 -20.88 -11.58 -13.07
N ILE A 11 -19.68 -11.40 -13.59
CA ILE A 11 -19.07 -12.27 -14.62
C ILE A 11 -17.74 -12.79 -14.07
N PRO A 12 -17.47 -14.12 -14.18
CA PRO A 12 -18.35 -15.19 -14.67
C PRO A 12 -19.49 -15.52 -13.70
N GLN A 13 -20.63 -16.01 -14.20
CA GLN A 13 -21.79 -16.29 -13.34
C GLN A 13 -21.66 -17.57 -12.53
N ASN A 14 -20.87 -18.51 -13.00
CA ASN A 14 -20.61 -19.83 -12.39
C ASN A 14 -19.27 -19.89 -11.62
N TRP A 15 -18.88 -18.78 -10.96
CA TRP A 15 -17.67 -18.75 -10.16
C TRP A 15 -17.81 -19.57 -8.88
N ARG A 16 -16.69 -20.07 -8.38
CA ARG A 16 -16.61 -20.85 -7.16
C ARG A 16 -16.58 -19.93 -5.95
N ARG A 17 -17.68 -19.84 -5.23
CA ARG A 17 -17.87 -18.91 -4.09
C ARG A 17 -16.92 -19.18 -2.93
N GLU A 18 -16.51 -20.43 -2.75
CA GLU A 18 -15.54 -20.85 -1.72
C GLU A 18 -14.13 -20.32 -1.96
N LEU A 19 -13.84 -19.88 -3.18
CA LEU A 19 -12.55 -19.26 -3.53
C LEU A 19 -12.55 -17.72 -3.37
N LEU A 20 -13.70 -17.13 -3.02
CA LEU A 20 -13.82 -15.69 -2.86
C LEU A 20 -13.33 -15.24 -1.49
N ASN A 21 -12.25 -14.48 -1.47
CA ASN A 21 -11.83 -13.72 -0.30
C ASN A 21 -12.37 -12.29 -0.39
N LEU A 22 -13.05 -11.84 0.68
CA LEU A 22 -13.52 -10.48 0.76
C LEU A 22 -12.52 -9.62 1.52
N VAL A 23 -12.25 -8.46 0.94
CA VAL A 23 -11.36 -7.46 1.53
C VAL A 23 -12.11 -6.14 1.61
N LEU A 24 -12.16 -5.55 2.80
CA LEU A 24 -12.83 -4.28 3.06
C LEU A 24 -11.84 -3.13 2.95
N GLY A 25 -12.07 -2.21 2.03
CA GLY A 25 -11.25 -0.99 1.85
C GLY A 25 -11.69 0.19 2.74
N SER A 26 -12.42 -0.05 3.82
CA SER A 26 -12.93 0.99 4.71
C SER A 26 -12.36 0.90 6.11
N HIS A 27 -12.01 2.05 6.68
CA HIS A 27 -11.60 2.20 8.08
C HIS A 27 -12.74 2.61 9.03
N ASP A 28 -14.00 2.60 8.56
CA ASP A 28 -15.15 2.79 9.43
C ASP A 28 -15.27 1.63 10.43
N PRO A 29 -15.12 1.90 11.76
CA PRO A 29 -15.16 0.87 12.78
C PRO A 29 -16.48 0.10 12.81
N LYS A 30 -17.60 0.78 12.57
CA LYS A 30 -18.93 0.14 12.58
C LYS A 30 -19.07 -0.84 11.42
N LEU A 31 -18.63 -0.44 10.23
CA LEU A 31 -18.68 -1.30 9.06
C LEU A 31 -17.78 -2.53 9.22
N GLN A 32 -16.55 -2.36 9.75
CA GLN A 32 -15.63 -3.47 10.02
C GLN A 32 -16.23 -4.51 10.97
N ILE A 33 -16.88 -4.06 12.05
CA ILE A 33 -17.54 -4.95 13.01
C ILE A 33 -18.76 -5.63 12.36
N GLU A 34 -19.59 -4.86 11.65
CA GLU A 34 -20.84 -5.38 11.09
C GLU A 34 -20.59 -6.47 10.05
N VAL A 35 -19.65 -6.26 9.11
CA VAL A 35 -19.37 -7.27 8.07
C VAL A 35 -18.78 -8.56 8.67
N ASN A 36 -17.99 -8.46 9.74
CA ASN A 36 -17.41 -9.61 10.42
C ASN A 36 -18.42 -10.42 11.26
N LYS A 37 -19.65 -9.93 11.48
CA LYS A 37 -20.74 -10.75 12.04
C LYS A 37 -21.24 -11.83 11.06
N TRP A 38 -21.06 -11.60 9.77
CA TRP A 38 -21.63 -12.46 8.73
C TRP A 38 -20.62 -13.44 8.14
N ARG A 39 -19.36 -13.03 8.05
CA ARG A 39 -18.28 -13.85 7.48
C ARG A 39 -16.92 -13.19 7.73
N PRO A 40 -15.83 -13.97 7.69
CA PRO A 40 -14.48 -13.39 7.80
C PRO A 40 -14.22 -12.42 6.64
N VAL A 41 -13.79 -11.19 6.99
CA VAL A 41 -13.42 -10.15 6.01
C VAL A 41 -12.09 -9.57 6.42
N GLN A 42 -11.14 -9.58 5.48
CA GLN A 42 -9.84 -8.90 5.64
C GLN A 42 -10.01 -7.39 5.45
N VAL A 43 -9.05 -6.60 5.91
CA VAL A 43 -9.05 -5.14 5.74
C VAL A 43 -7.91 -4.73 4.81
N PHE A 44 -8.21 -3.88 3.84
CA PHE A 44 -7.20 -3.26 2.98
C PHE A 44 -6.86 -1.87 3.48
N ASN A 45 -5.57 -1.58 3.57
CA ASN A 45 -5.07 -0.32 4.09
C ASN A 45 -4.39 0.50 2.99
N LEU A 46 -4.93 1.69 2.73
CA LEU A 46 -4.34 2.64 1.79
C LEU A 46 -3.16 3.37 2.43
N SER A 47 -2.23 3.84 1.60
CA SER A 47 -1.03 4.58 2.01
C SER A 47 -1.30 5.87 2.80
N ILE A 48 -2.53 6.36 2.76
CA ILE A 48 -2.97 7.58 3.45
C ILE A 48 -3.42 7.35 4.91
N THR A 49 -3.49 6.11 5.37
CA THR A 49 -4.03 5.79 6.70
C THR A 49 -2.99 6.06 7.79
N PRO A 50 -3.32 6.88 8.78
CA PRO A 50 -2.40 7.18 9.89
C PRO A 50 -2.05 5.92 10.70
N PRO A 51 -0.82 5.82 11.25
CA PRO A 51 -0.37 4.65 12.00
C PRO A 51 -1.27 4.27 13.18
N HIS A 52 -1.79 5.24 13.95
CA HIS A 52 -2.70 4.94 15.07
C HIS A 52 -4.00 4.27 14.64
N ILE A 53 -4.57 4.68 13.49
CA ILE A 53 -5.78 4.03 12.94
C ILE A 53 -5.49 2.58 12.51
N ILE A 54 -4.27 2.31 12.08
CA ILE A 54 -3.83 0.94 11.74
C ILE A 54 -3.84 0.06 12.99
N GLU A 55 -3.23 0.52 14.07
CA GLU A 55 -3.18 -0.23 15.33
C GLU A 55 -4.57 -0.40 15.95
N GLU A 56 -5.39 0.64 15.97
CA GLU A 56 -6.79 0.55 16.40
C GLU A 56 -7.58 -0.47 15.55
N THR A 57 -7.30 -0.56 14.25
CA THR A 57 -7.93 -1.54 13.38
C THR A 57 -7.51 -2.96 13.73
N HIS A 58 -6.22 -3.22 13.99
CA HIS A 58 -5.74 -4.51 14.44
C HIS A 58 -6.40 -4.93 15.77
N GLU A 59 -6.45 -4.04 16.75
CA GLU A 59 -7.14 -4.30 18.02
C GLU A 59 -8.61 -4.62 17.84
N ARG A 60 -9.29 -3.87 16.99
CA ARG A 60 -10.72 -4.09 16.69
C ARG A 60 -10.94 -5.43 16.02
N MET A 61 -10.12 -5.76 15.02
CA MET A 61 -10.24 -7.03 14.30
C MET A 61 -9.91 -8.22 15.19
N ASN A 62 -8.91 -8.12 16.05
CA ASN A 62 -8.64 -9.16 17.07
C ASN A 62 -9.86 -9.51 17.94
N LYS A 63 -10.70 -8.51 18.22
CA LYS A 63 -11.90 -8.69 19.06
C LYS A 63 -13.13 -9.14 18.29
N ASN A 64 -13.23 -8.83 17.01
CA ASN A 64 -14.47 -8.95 16.23
C ASN A 64 -14.33 -9.79 14.98
N TYR A 65 -13.17 -10.40 14.71
CA TYR A 65 -12.98 -11.23 13.52
C TYR A 65 -13.88 -12.44 13.58
N HIS A 66 -14.53 -12.77 12.46
CA HIS A 66 -15.46 -13.88 12.41
C HIS A 66 -14.74 -15.21 12.67
N PRO A 67 -15.27 -16.08 13.55
CA PRO A 67 -14.58 -17.31 13.98
C PRO A 67 -14.25 -18.28 12.84
N ASP A 68 -15.04 -18.32 11.77
CA ASP A 68 -14.74 -19.13 10.59
C ASP A 68 -13.45 -18.73 9.87
N GLY A 69 -12.96 -17.51 10.12
CA GLY A 69 -11.67 -17.03 9.60
C GLY A 69 -10.47 -17.41 10.47
N GLY A 70 -10.71 -18.05 11.61
CA GLY A 70 -9.68 -18.36 12.59
C GLY A 70 -9.24 -17.15 13.40
N THR A 71 -7.96 -17.07 13.71
CA THR A 71 -7.37 -15.97 14.47
C THR A 71 -6.94 -14.83 13.54
N TRP A 72 -7.28 -13.60 13.91
CA TRP A 72 -6.80 -12.42 13.18
C TRP A 72 -5.26 -12.33 13.21
N ASN A 73 -4.68 -12.00 12.07
CA ASN A 73 -3.24 -11.82 11.92
C ASN A 73 -2.97 -10.50 11.18
N ARG A 74 -1.87 -9.82 11.48
CA ARG A 74 -1.50 -8.54 10.85
C ARG A 74 -1.40 -8.62 9.33
N ASN A 75 -0.95 -9.75 8.78
CA ASN A 75 -0.88 -9.96 7.34
C ASN A 75 -2.25 -9.99 6.62
N MET A 76 -3.36 -10.07 7.38
CA MET A 76 -4.73 -9.97 6.86
C MET A 76 -5.16 -8.52 6.59
N MET A 77 -4.30 -7.56 6.94
CA MET A 77 -4.46 -6.14 6.58
C MET A 77 -3.26 -5.65 5.76
N PRO A 78 -3.20 -5.97 4.46
CA PRO A 78 -2.13 -5.48 3.61
C PRO A 78 -2.06 -3.95 3.60
N ARG A 79 -0.84 -3.40 3.72
CA ARG A 79 -0.57 -1.97 3.74
C ARG A 79 0.04 -1.53 2.43
N THR A 80 -0.63 -0.64 1.72
CA THR A 80 -0.07 -0.03 0.51
C THR A 80 0.97 1.00 0.87
N ILE A 81 2.15 0.92 0.27
CA ILE A 81 3.20 1.93 0.37
C ILE A 81 3.73 2.31 -1.01
N MET A 82 4.04 3.58 -1.19
CA MET A 82 4.66 4.12 -2.39
C MET A 82 6.18 4.13 -2.18
N ILE A 83 6.93 3.54 -3.12
CA ILE A 83 8.38 3.36 -2.97
C ILE A 83 9.13 4.02 -4.13
N PHE A 84 10.12 4.81 -3.77
CA PHE A 84 11.09 5.40 -4.69
C PHE A 84 12.49 5.18 -4.15
N VAL A 85 13.26 4.32 -4.80
CA VAL A 85 14.63 3.98 -4.40
C VAL A 85 15.58 4.25 -5.56
N ASN A 86 16.65 4.99 -5.30
CA ASN A 86 17.72 5.21 -6.27
C ASN A 86 19.00 4.53 -5.79
N ASN A 87 19.62 3.75 -6.69
CA ASN A 87 20.86 3.01 -6.44
C ASN A 87 21.89 3.24 -7.56
N GLU A 88 21.85 4.38 -8.27
CA GLU A 88 22.77 4.69 -9.35
C GLU A 88 24.21 4.75 -8.85
N LYS A 89 25.08 3.88 -9.39
CA LYS A 89 26.44 3.67 -8.89
C LYS A 89 27.38 4.86 -9.08
N ASP A 90 27.07 5.71 -10.06
CA ASP A 90 27.85 6.92 -10.36
C ASP A 90 27.51 8.09 -9.43
N LEU A 91 26.51 7.93 -8.56
CA LEU A 91 26.06 8.92 -7.60
C LEU A 91 26.51 8.54 -6.18
N SER A 92 26.91 9.56 -5.41
CA SER A 92 27.08 9.40 -3.97
C SER A 92 25.74 9.10 -3.27
N PRO A 93 25.73 8.51 -2.06
CA PRO A 93 24.48 8.23 -1.33
C PRO A 93 23.56 9.46 -1.16
N LYS A 94 24.17 10.63 -0.99
CA LYS A 94 23.41 11.89 -0.89
C LYS A 94 22.77 12.29 -2.20
N GLU A 95 23.49 12.13 -3.32
CA GLU A 95 22.95 12.40 -4.65
C GLU A 95 21.87 11.40 -5.04
N GLN A 96 22.02 10.12 -4.68
CA GLN A 96 20.97 9.11 -4.84
C GLN A 96 19.69 9.51 -4.12
N SER A 97 19.79 10.00 -2.88
CA SER A 97 18.63 10.47 -2.11
C SER A 97 17.96 11.68 -2.75
N ILE A 98 18.73 12.60 -3.31
CA ILE A 98 18.20 13.76 -4.05
C ILE A 98 17.50 13.28 -5.32
N ALA A 99 18.12 12.41 -6.11
CA ALA A 99 17.54 11.87 -7.32
C ALA A 99 16.23 11.10 -7.05
N ALA A 100 16.18 10.28 -6.00
CA ALA A 100 14.96 9.59 -5.60
C ALA A 100 13.82 10.56 -5.25
N LYS A 101 14.12 11.68 -4.58
CA LYS A 101 13.12 12.71 -4.25
C LYS A 101 12.59 13.42 -5.50
N GLU A 102 13.44 13.73 -6.47
CA GLU A 102 13.04 14.32 -7.74
C GLU A 102 12.18 13.34 -8.57
N GLU A 103 12.55 12.07 -8.62
CA GLU A 103 11.75 11.02 -9.27
C GLU A 103 10.37 10.89 -8.61
N ALA A 104 10.33 10.85 -7.28
CA ALA A 104 9.10 10.77 -6.51
C ALA A 104 8.18 11.98 -6.80
N LYS A 105 8.74 13.18 -6.76
CA LYS A 105 8.01 14.42 -7.04
C LYS A 105 7.40 14.41 -8.44
N ALA A 106 8.17 14.02 -9.46
CA ALA A 106 7.70 13.95 -10.83
C ALA A 106 6.57 12.92 -11.00
N ALA A 107 6.76 11.69 -10.48
CA ALA A 107 5.80 10.62 -10.57
C ALA A 107 4.50 10.92 -9.81
N LEU A 108 4.61 11.43 -8.58
CA LEU A 108 3.45 11.78 -7.74
C LEU A 108 2.67 12.95 -8.32
N ASN A 109 3.32 13.96 -8.86
CA ASN A 109 2.63 15.06 -9.54
C ASN A 109 1.80 14.55 -10.73
N THR A 110 2.32 13.62 -11.52
CA THR A 110 1.57 13.01 -12.63
C THR A 110 0.37 12.21 -12.10
N TYR A 111 0.57 11.41 -11.07
CA TYR A 111 -0.49 10.63 -10.43
C TYR A 111 -1.62 11.51 -9.89
N TRP A 112 -1.26 12.56 -9.16
CA TRP A 112 -2.25 13.48 -8.59
C TRP A 112 -2.99 14.29 -9.63
N SER A 113 -2.31 14.72 -10.69
CA SER A 113 -2.96 15.40 -11.82
C SER A 113 -3.99 14.49 -12.52
N ALA A 114 -3.71 13.20 -12.63
CA ALA A 114 -4.65 12.22 -13.18
C ALA A 114 -5.89 12.02 -12.29
N LEU A 115 -5.78 12.30 -10.99
CA LEU A 115 -6.86 12.15 -10.01
C LEU A 115 -7.53 13.48 -9.62
N GLU A 116 -7.14 14.58 -10.26
CA GLU A 116 -7.68 15.90 -9.97
C GLU A 116 -9.21 15.93 -10.05
N GLY A 117 -9.83 16.53 -9.04
CA GLY A 117 -11.29 16.55 -8.90
C GLY A 117 -11.94 15.26 -8.38
N THR A 118 -11.17 14.18 -8.16
CA THR A 118 -11.69 12.90 -7.66
C THR A 118 -11.28 12.61 -6.21
N ILE A 119 -10.21 13.22 -5.72
CA ILE A 119 -9.65 13.00 -4.39
C ILE A 119 -9.49 14.34 -3.66
N ASP A 120 -9.75 14.30 -2.35
CA ASP A 120 -9.50 15.41 -1.43
C ASP A 120 -7.98 15.73 -1.40
N PRO A 121 -7.57 17.01 -1.66
CA PRO A 121 -6.17 17.42 -1.66
C PRO A 121 -5.39 17.04 -0.37
N SER A 122 -6.05 17.08 0.79
CA SER A 122 -5.42 16.69 2.05
C SER A 122 -5.04 15.20 2.11
N LYS A 123 -5.72 14.34 1.35
CA LYS A 123 -5.36 12.92 1.21
C LYS A 123 -4.13 12.73 0.32
N VAL A 124 -4.01 13.59 -0.69
CA VAL A 124 -2.85 13.64 -1.59
C VAL A 124 -1.58 13.94 -0.80
N GLU A 125 -1.60 15.00 0.00
CA GLU A 125 -0.49 15.43 0.84
C GLU A 125 -0.06 14.29 1.79
N ARG A 126 -1.01 13.71 2.53
CA ARG A 126 -0.72 12.58 3.43
C ARG A 126 -0.14 11.34 2.72
N ALA A 127 -0.58 11.03 1.51
CA ALA A 127 -0.04 9.92 0.75
C ALA A 127 1.40 10.18 0.31
N THR A 128 1.70 11.41 -0.07
CA THR A 128 3.06 11.85 -0.42
C THR A 128 3.99 11.77 0.81
N ASP A 129 3.54 12.28 1.95
CA ASP A 129 4.30 12.23 3.21
C ASP A 129 4.57 10.80 3.70
N ASN A 130 3.66 9.88 3.38
CA ASN A 130 3.81 8.47 3.73
C ASN A 130 4.64 7.65 2.74
N ALA A 131 5.03 8.20 1.60
CA ALA A 131 5.92 7.51 0.67
C ALA A 131 7.29 7.21 1.30
N VAL A 132 7.91 6.13 0.84
CA VAL A 132 9.26 5.72 1.26
C VAL A 132 10.21 6.09 0.13
N ILE A 133 11.10 7.05 0.39
CA ILE A 133 11.91 7.70 -0.64
C ILE A 133 13.35 7.83 -0.16
N GLY A 134 14.33 7.45 -0.99
CA GLY A 134 15.73 7.64 -0.67
C GLY A 134 16.68 6.73 -1.44
N ASN A 135 17.92 6.65 -0.98
CA ASN A 135 18.83 5.59 -1.37
C ASN A 135 18.45 4.25 -0.71
N VAL A 136 19.14 3.19 -1.05
CA VAL A 136 18.85 1.83 -0.53
C VAL A 136 18.79 1.78 0.99
N GLN A 137 19.79 2.35 1.67
CA GLN A 137 19.88 2.34 3.12
C GLN A 137 18.75 3.14 3.78
N GLU A 138 18.47 4.33 3.29
CA GLU A 138 17.39 5.18 3.80
C GLU A 138 16.01 4.54 3.63
N VAL A 139 15.76 3.86 2.50
CA VAL A 139 14.52 3.14 2.24
C VAL A 139 14.36 1.97 3.20
N ALA A 140 15.41 1.18 3.40
CA ALA A 140 15.40 0.07 4.36
C ALA A 140 15.13 0.55 5.79
N GLU A 141 15.84 1.59 6.25
CA GLU A 141 15.65 2.19 7.58
C GLU A 141 14.23 2.71 7.79
N GLN A 142 13.66 3.40 6.80
CA GLN A 142 12.28 3.87 6.87
C GLN A 142 11.29 2.71 7.01
N ILE A 143 11.51 1.60 6.32
CA ILE A 143 10.64 0.42 6.43
C ILE A 143 10.75 -0.19 7.82
N ILE A 144 11.96 -0.44 8.31
CA ILE A 144 12.20 -1.03 9.64
C ILE A 144 11.61 -0.16 10.76
N GLN A 145 11.72 1.17 10.64
CA GLN A 145 11.23 2.08 11.68
C GLN A 145 9.71 2.29 11.67
N ARG A 146 9.07 2.19 10.51
CA ARG A 146 7.67 2.61 10.33
C ARG A 146 6.67 1.46 10.31
N PHE A 147 7.11 0.24 10.06
CA PHE A 147 6.24 -0.91 9.88
C PHE A 147 6.57 -2.02 10.89
N ASN A 148 5.55 -2.77 11.27
CA ASN A 148 5.77 -3.95 12.10
C ASN A 148 6.31 -5.10 11.24
N GLU A 149 7.19 -5.93 11.78
CA GLU A 149 7.78 -7.09 11.08
C GLU A 149 6.74 -8.08 10.50
N ASN A 150 5.55 -8.13 11.10
CA ASN A 150 4.45 -8.98 10.65
C ASN A 150 3.47 -8.26 9.70
N ASP A 151 3.72 -7.00 9.33
CA ASP A 151 2.91 -6.30 8.35
C ASP A 151 3.16 -6.85 6.95
N LYS A 152 2.10 -7.05 6.19
CA LYS A 152 2.18 -7.38 4.77
C LYS A 152 2.20 -6.09 3.95
N LEU A 153 3.31 -5.79 3.32
CA LEU A 153 3.45 -4.59 2.49
C LEU A 153 3.02 -4.86 1.04
N MET A 154 2.26 -3.95 0.48
CA MET A 154 1.90 -3.89 -0.92
C MET A 154 2.60 -2.69 -1.55
N CYS A 155 3.71 -2.95 -2.22
CA CYS A 155 4.60 -1.90 -2.72
C CYS A 155 4.14 -1.38 -4.09
N TRP A 156 3.97 -0.07 -4.21
CA TRP A 156 3.67 0.61 -5.47
C TRP A 156 4.92 1.27 -6.04
N PHE A 157 5.15 1.04 -7.35
CA PHE A 157 6.30 1.56 -8.11
C PHE A 157 5.89 2.34 -9.36
N ASP A 158 4.66 2.18 -9.86
CA ASP A 158 4.14 2.91 -11.02
C ASP A 158 3.04 3.89 -10.63
N PHE A 159 3.09 5.11 -11.19
CA PHE A 159 2.24 6.24 -10.83
C PHE A 159 1.70 6.97 -12.07
N PHE A 160 1.15 6.24 -13.04
CA PHE A 160 0.53 6.77 -14.27
C PHE A 160 1.47 7.55 -15.21
N ASN A 161 2.75 7.69 -14.92
CA ASN A 161 3.71 8.31 -15.83
C ASN A 161 4.33 7.34 -16.83
N HIS A 162 4.03 6.03 -16.65
CA HIS A 162 4.45 4.94 -17.54
C HIS A 162 5.94 4.90 -17.87
N ASP A 163 6.78 5.40 -16.96
CA ASP A 163 8.23 5.32 -17.03
C ASP A 163 8.69 3.91 -16.65
N SER A 164 8.67 3.01 -17.64
CA SER A 164 9.01 1.60 -17.44
C SER A 164 10.46 1.38 -16.99
N GLU A 165 11.40 2.22 -17.40
CA GLU A 165 12.81 2.11 -17.03
C GLU A 165 12.98 2.44 -15.54
N ARG A 166 12.40 3.52 -15.09
CA ARG A 166 12.38 3.89 -13.67
C ARG A 166 11.72 2.81 -12.82
N VAL A 167 10.53 2.35 -13.22
CA VAL A 167 9.78 1.31 -12.48
C VAL A 167 10.62 0.05 -12.32
N GLN A 168 11.23 -0.44 -13.40
CA GLN A 168 12.09 -1.63 -13.37
C GLN A 168 13.34 -1.42 -12.50
N ARG A 169 13.99 -0.25 -12.59
CA ARG A 169 15.16 0.09 -11.76
C ARG A 169 14.78 0.10 -10.28
N ASN A 170 13.70 0.79 -9.91
CA ASN A 170 13.20 0.85 -8.55
C ASN A 170 12.84 -0.54 -7.99
N MET A 171 12.11 -1.36 -8.76
CA MET A 171 11.76 -2.71 -8.35
C MET A 171 13.00 -3.59 -8.15
N LYS A 172 13.99 -3.52 -9.05
CA LYS A 172 15.24 -4.28 -8.93
C LYS A 172 16.04 -3.85 -7.71
N ALA A 173 16.22 -2.55 -7.50
CA ALA A 173 16.92 -2.02 -6.33
C ALA A 173 16.21 -2.43 -5.03
N PHE A 174 14.89 -2.33 -5.00
CA PHE A 174 14.10 -2.73 -3.83
C PHE A 174 14.26 -4.22 -3.52
N MET A 175 14.02 -5.09 -4.49
CA MET A 175 14.06 -6.54 -4.26
C MET A 175 15.46 -7.08 -3.98
N ASN A 176 16.49 -6.55 -4.64
CA ASN A 176 17.83 -7.10 -4.56
C ASN A 176 18.70 -6.45 -3.49
N GLU A 177 18.39 -5.23 -3.05
CA GLU A 177 19.24 -4.47 -2.14
C GLU A 177 18.51 -4.03 -0.87
N VAL A 178 17.25 -3.56 -0.97
CA VAL A 178 16.48 -3.13 0.21
C VAL A 178 15.93 -4.30 1.00
N VAL A 179 15.28 -5.27 0.32
CA VAL A 179 14.65 -6.41 0.99
C VAL A 179 15.64 -7.23 1.83
N PRO A 180 16.85 -7.56 1.36
CA PRO A 180 17.85 -8.24 2.19
C PRO A 180 18.17 -7.49 3.49
N ILE A 181 18.35 -6.17 3.43
CA ILE A 181 18.61 -5.35 4.62
C ILE A 181 17.44 -5.41 5.59
N VAL A 182 16.21 -5.27 5.09
CA VAL A 182 14.99 -5.32 5.92
C VAL A 182 14.82 -6.68 6.58
N ASN A 183 15.20 -7.76 5.90
CA ASN A 183 15.14 -9.13 6.43
C ASN A 183 16.34 -9.50 7.31
N GLY A 184 17.36 -8.66 7.42
CA GLY A 184 18.60 -8.97 8.13
C GLY A 184 19.42 -10.06 7.44
N GLU A 185 19.30 -10.19 6.12
CA GLU A 185 20.10 -11.08 5.29
C GLU A 185 21.43 -10.40 4.94
N GLU A 186 22.57 -11.07 5.24
CA GLU A 186 23.91 -10.59 4.89
C GLU A 186 24.28 -10.92 3.43
#